data_87b44aa73a16decea816f0e8a121a617
#
_entry.id   87b44aa73a16decea816f0e8a121a617
#
_cell.length_a   1.000
_cell.length_b   1.000
_cell.length_c   1.000
_cell.angle_alpha   90.00
_cell.angle_beta   90.00
_cell.angle_gamma   90.00
#
_symmetry.space_group_name_H-M   'P 1'
#
loop_
_entity.id
_entity.type
_entity.pdbx_description
1 polymer ?
#
loop_
_entity_poly.entity_id
_entity_poly.type
_entity_poly.pdbx_seq_one_letter_code
_entity_poly.pdbx_strand_id
1 'polypeptide(L)'
;MDERYSECLGWFYRRHPDKIKDYIKSVSPKQLWCKKWLIRKLIDTNIEFKNIHLYGGWFGYPIIDFLSRTYKIKSLTNIDCDHDAILVNKRFSKEYFNHHFVKYSKLAVEQFIGDFQNIDLVINTSSEHMNDLPELIKNKLYNENCVFALQSNNMFNIDDHINCVNSKEELIEKSGLNNILYAGTQNMETYSRFMVIGLF
;
A
#
# COMPACT_ATOMS: atom_id res chain seq x y z
N MET A 1 -9.91 13.22 -23.15
CA MET A 1 -9.12 13.19 -21.89
C MET A 1 -9.74 14.24 -20.98
N ASP A 2 -9.99 13.94 -19.70
CA ASP A 2 -10.55 14.91 -18.75
C ASP A 2 -9.55 16.08 -18.58
N GLU A 3 -10.04 17.33 -18.63
CA GLU A 3 -9.21 18.54 -18.54
C GLU A 3 -8.43 18.58 -17.22
N ARG A 4 -9.07 18.25 -16.11
CA ARG A 4 -8.42 18.20 -14.78
C ARG A 4 -7.29 17.17 -14.72
N TYR A 5 -7.46 16.02 -15.39
CA TYR A 5 -6.39 15.02 -15.48
C TYR A 5 -5.19 15.56 -16.26
N SER A 6 -5.46 16.25 -17.39
CA SER A 6 -4.42 16.87 -18.21
C SER A 6 -3.66 17.95 -17.45
N GLU A 7 -4.36 18.76 -16.65
CA GLU A 7 -3.75 19.76 -15.77
C GLU A 7 -2.86 19.14 -14.70
N CYS A 8 -3.33 18.09 -14.02
CA CYS A 8 -2.54 17.35 -13.03
C CYS A 8 -1.29 16.73 -13.66
N LEU A 9 -1.41 16.11 -14.83
CA LEU A 9 -0.27 15.54 -15.56
C LEU A 9 0.72 16.62 -16.01
N GLY A 10 0.23 17.74 -16.55
CA GLY A 10 1.07 18.86 -16.96
C GLY A 10 1.83 19.47 -15.80
N TRP A 11 1.19 19.61 -14.63
CA TRP A 11 1.84 20.04 -13.41
C TRP A 11 2.91 19.04 -12.97
N PHE A 12 2.58 17.74 -12.94
CA PHE A 12 3.49 16.66 -12.55
C PHE A 12 4.74 16.66 -13.45
N TYR A 13 4.54 16.68 -14.76
CA TYR A 13 5.64 16.71 -15.72
C TYR A 13 6.59 17.89 -15.53
N ARG A 14 6.07 19.09 -15.22
CA ARG A 14 6.90 20.28 -15.02
C ARG A 14 7.59 20.32 -13.67
N ARG A 15 7.00 19.75 -12.61
CA ARG A 15 7.50 19.89 -11.24
C ARG A 15 8.33 18.72 -10.76
N HIS A 16 8.06 17.53 -11.25
CA HIS A 16 8.71 16.29 -10.84
C HIS A 16 9.04 15.41 -12.07
N PRO A 17 9.80 15.91 -13.05
CA PRO A 17 10.08 15.18 -14.31
C PRO A 17 10.89 13.89 -14.05
N ASP A 18 11.73 13.87 -13.04
CA ASP A 18 12.52 12.74 -12.57
C ASP A 18 11.65 11.59 -12.04
N LYS A 19 10.47 11.88 -11.49
CA LYS A 19 9.53 10.90 -10.96
C LYS A 19 8.57 10.28 -11.98
N ILE A 20 8.57 10.74 -13.22
CA ILE A 20 7.67 10.22 -14.27
C ILE A 20 7.87 8.72 -14.52
N LYS A 21 9.14 8.29 -14.59
CA LYS A 21 9.46 6.86 -14.79
C LYS A 21 8.94 5.99 -13.64
N ASP A 22 9.07 6.47 -12.41
CA ASP A 22 8.61 5.78 -11.22
C ASP A 22 7.07 5.70 -11.16
N TYR A 23 6.40 6.78 -11.54
CA TYR A 23 4.94 6.77 -11.66
C TYR A 23 4.47 5.74 -12.70
N ILE A 24 5.10 5.70 -13.89
CA ILE A 24 4.78 4.70 -14.92
C ILE A 24 5.00 3.29 -14.40
N LYS A 25 6.09 3.02 -13.65
CA LYS A 25 6.32 1.73 -12.99
C LYS A 25 5.19 1.40 -12.00
N SER A 26 4.73 2.36 -11.18
CA SER A 26 3.69 2.16 -10.17
C SER A 26 2.34 1.75 -10.75
N VAL A 27 2.08 2.07 -12.00
CA VAL A 27 0.86 1.73 -12.75
C VAL A 27 1.10 0.68 -13.86
N SER A 28 2.24 0.02 -13.85
CA SER A 28 2.54 -1.06 -14.80
C SER A 28 1.53 -2.21 -14.70
N PRO A 29 1.32 -3.01 -15.75
CA PRO A 29 0.38 -4.14 -15.72
C PRO A 29 0.61 -5.10 -14.55
N LYS A 30 1.88 -5.39 -14.21
CA LYS A 30 2.24 -6.25 -13.07
C LYS A 30 1.81 -5.63 -11.73
N GLN A 31 2.04 -4.33 -11.52
CA GLN A 31 1.61 -3.61 -10.31
C GLN A 31 0.09 -3.52 -10.21
N LEU A 32 -0.60 -3.22 -11.32
CA LEU A 32 -2.07 -3.22 -11.36
C LEU A 32 -2.65 -4.58 -11.01
N TRP A 33 -2.04 -5.65 -11.52
CA TRP A 33 -2.46 -7.02 -11.23
C TRP A 33 -2.34 -7.34 -9.74
N CYS A 34 -1.21 -7.06 -9.11
CA CYS A 34 -0.98 -7.31 -7.69
C CYS A 34 -1.94 -6.52 -6.79
N LYS A 35 -2.19 -5.24 -7.12
CA LYS A 35 -3.13 -4.40 -6.37
C LYS A 35 -4.58 -4.86 -6.54
N LYS A 36 -5.00 -5.27 -7.75
CA LYS A 36 -6.32 -5.88 -7.99
C LYS A 36 -6.49 -7.21 -7.26
N TRP A 37 -5.44 -8.02 -7.21
CA TRP A 37 -5.44 -9.27 -6.45
C TRP A 37 -5.68 -9.02 -4.96
N LEU A 38 -4.97 -8.03 -4.37
CA LEU A 38 -5.18 -7.62 -2.99
C LEU A 38 -6.64 -7.22 -2.73
N ILE A 39 -7.18 -6.28 -3.52
CA ILE A 39 -8.56 -5.80 -3.34
C ILE A 39 -9.57 -6.95 -3.44
N ARG A 40 -9.40 -7.85 -4.41
CA ARG A 40 -10.28 -9.03 -4.55
C ARG A 40 -10.25 -9.90 -3.29
N LYS A 41 -9.04 -10.11 -2.73
CA LYS A 41 -8.90 -10.94 -1.52
C LYS A 41 -9.39 -10.24 -0.25
N LEU A 42 -9.32 -8.93 -0.17
CA LEU A 42 -9.98 -8.17 0.90
C LEU A 42 -11.51 -8.27 0.79
N ILE A 43 -12.09 -8.21 -0.40
CA ILE A 43 -13.54 -8.42 -0.61
C ILE A 43 -13.97 -9.82 -0.15
N ASP A 44 -13.17 -10.86 -0.47
CA ASP A 44 -13.44 -12.25 -0.10
C ASP A 44 -13.51 -12.46 1.43
N THR A 45 -12.94 -11.55 2.25
CA THR A 45 -13.05 -11.61 3.73
C THR A 45 -14.42 -11.24 4.25
N ASN A 46 -15.28 -10.57 3.47
CA ASN A 46 -16.57 -9.99 3.86
C ASN A 46 -16.48 -8.98 5.04
N ILE A 47 -15.31 -8.38 5.25
CA ILE A 47 -15.08 -7.35 6.29
C ILE A 47 -15.18 -5.97 5.64
N GLU A 48 -15.89 -5.05 6.31
CA GLU A 48 -15.99 -3.64 5.90
C GLU A 48 -14.86 -2.83 6.55
N PHE A 49 -14.16 -2.04 5.74
CA PHE A 49 -13.06 -1.19 6.19
C PHE A 49 -13.41 0.29 6.00
N LYS A 50 -13.22 1.10 7.04
CA LYS A 50 -13.52 2.53 7.05
C LYS A 50 -12.30 3.41 7.29
N ASN A 51 -11.38 2.94 8.14
CA ASN A 51 -10.18 3.68 8.52
C ASN A 51 -8.94 2.85 8.15
N ILE A 52 -8.14 3.38 7.24
CA ILE A 52 -7.09 2.61 6.58
C ILE A 52 -5.74 3.31 6.72
N HIS A 53 -4.70 2.57 7.08
CA HIS A 53 -3.30 2.98 6.89
C HIS A 53 -2.72 2.26 5.66
N LEU A 54 -2.15 3.03 4.75
CA LEU A 54 -1.42 2.52 3.59
C LEU A 54 0.07 2.80 3.78
N TYR A 55 0.83 1.76 4.09
CA TYR A 55 2.27 1.78 4.30
C TYR A 55 3.01 1.63 2.98
N GLY A 56 3.99 2.51 2.72
CA GLY A 56 4.72 2.51 1.45
C GLY A 56 3.79 2.70 0.26
N GLY A 57 2.79 3.57 0.41
CA GLY A 57 1.76 3.74 -0.61
C GLY A 57 2.21 4.50 -1.83
N TRP A 58 3.43 5.09 -1.78
CA TRP A 58 4.07 5.80 -2.86
C TRP A 58 3.11 6.83 -3.49
N PHE A 59 2.87 6.76 -4.80
CA PHE A 59 1.91 7.62 -5.49
C PHE A 59 0.44 7.37 -5.09
N GLY A 60 0.14 6.34 -4.28
CA GLY A 60 -1.21 5.98 -3.82
C GLY A 60 -2.14 5.44 -4.89
N TYR A 61 -1.96 5.84 -6.14
CA TYR A 61 -2.74 5.35 -7.28
C TYR A 61 -2.11 4.06 -7.84
N PRO A 62 -2.88 3.06 -8.23
CA PRO A 62 -4.36 3.01 -8.23
C PRO A 62 -4.97 2.40 -6.95
N ILE A 63 -4.19 2.05 -5.93
CA ILE A 63 -4.70 1.32 -4.75
C ILE A 63 -5.79 2.14 -4.02
N ILE A 64 -5.58 3.44 -3.84
CA ILE A 64 -6.55 4.32 -3.16
C ILE A 64 -7.86 4.40 -3.97
N ASP A 65 -7.77 4.50 -5.30
CA ASP A 65 -8.94 4.51 -6.17
C ASP A 65 -9.71 3.18 -6.10
N PHE A 66 -9.02 2.04 -6.12
CA PHE A 66 -9.66 0.74 -5.97
C PHE A 66 -10.37 0.60 -4.61
N LEU A 67 -9.70 0.99 -3.52
CA LEU A 67 -10.28 0.96 -2.18
C LEU A 67 -11.54 1.85 -2.09
N SER A 68 -11.49 3.06 -2.64
CA SER A 68 -12.61 4.01 -2.59
C SER A 68 -13.84 3.56 -3.37
N ARG A 69 -13.64 2.75 -4.42
CA ARG A 69 -14.74 2.14 -5.20
C ARG A 69 -15.32 0.90 -4.53
N THR A 70 -14.57 0.29 -3.61
CA THR A 70 -14.95 -0.96 -2.95
C THR A 70 -15.59 -0.71 -1.60
N TYR A 71 -15.05 0.23 -0.82
CA TYR A 71 -15.42 0.48 0.57
C TYR A 71 -15.88 1.92 0.80
N LYS A 72 -16.76 2.12 1.81
CA LYS A 72 -17.18 3.46 2.28
C LYS A 72 -16.12 4.01 3.24
N ILE A 73 -14.98 4.47 2.69
CA ILE A 73 -13.83 4.92 3.47
C ILE A 73 -14.16 6.25 4.18
N LYS A 74 -13.92 6.27 5.49
CA LYS A 74 -14.01 7.48 6.32
C LYS A 74 -12.66 8.21 6.37
N SER A 75 -11.56 7.47 6.49
CA SER A 75 -10.21 8.01 6.55
C SER A 75 -9.20 7.02 5.98
N LEU A 76 -8.31 7.49 5.12
CA LEU A 76 -7.15 6.75 4.66
C LEU A 76 -5.91 7.61 4.84
N THR A 77 -4.87 7.09 5.47
CA THR A 77 -3.58 7.78 5.57
C THR A 77 -2.56 7.07 4.68
N ASN A 78 -2.08 7.76 3.64
CA ASN A 78 -0.96 7.30 2.84
C ASN A 78 0.36 7.74 3.51
N ILE A 79 1.18 6.77 3.90
CA ILE A 79 2.42 6.96 4.66
C ILE A 79 3.59 6.47 3.82
N ASP A 80 4.45 7.41 3.40
CA ASP A 80 5.60 7.11 2.54
C ASP A 80 6.70 8.14 2.75
N CYS A 81 7.94 7.71 2.74
CA CYS A 81 9.10 8.61 2.88
C CYS A 81 9.45 9.36 1.58
N ASP A 82 8.93 8.94 0.42
CA ASP A 82 9.11 9.66 -0.85
C ASP A 82 8.20 10.90 -0.88
N HIS A 83 8.80 12.03 -0.53
CA HIS A 83 8.09 13.33 -0.45
C HIS A 83 7.43 13.73 -1.76
N ASP A 84 8.11 13.49 -2.88
CA ASP A 84 7.61 13.90 -4.20
C ASP A 84 6.44 13.03 -4.64
N ALA A 85 6.53 11.72 -4.43
CA ALA A 85 5.43 10.80 -4.69
C ALA A 85 4.19 11.18 -3.85
N ILE A 86 4.36 11.53 -2.58
CA ILE A 86 3.26 12.01 -1.71
C ILE A 86 2.67 13.34 -2.23
N LEU A 87 3.48 14.28 -2.71
CA LEU A 87 2.96 15.53 -3.29
C LEU A 87 2.15 15.27 -4.55
N VAL A 88 2.63 14.39 -5.43
CA VAL A 88 1.91 13.97 -6.63
C VAL A 88 0.59 13.28 -6.25
N ASN A 89 0.63 12.33 -5.32
CA ASN A 89 -0.57 11.65 -4.83
C ASN A 89 -1.60 12.65 -4.28
N LYS A 90 -1.15 13.60 -3.44
CA LYS A 90 -2.02 14.63 -2.86
C LYS A 90 -2.73 15.45 -3.93
N ARG A 91 -2.02 15.84 -5.00
CA ARG A 91 -2.59 16.60 -6.10
C ARG A 91 -3.64 15.80 -6.86
N PHE A 92 -3.28 14.61 -7.33
CA PHE A 92 -4.20 13.74 -8.06
C PHE A 92 -5.43 13.36 -7.24
N SER A 93 -5.24 12.97 -5.98
CA SER A 93 -6.35 12.59 -5.10
C SER A 93 -7.35 13.73 -4.89
N LYS A 94 -6.87 14.97 -4.67
CA LYS A 94 -7.75 16.11 -4.41
C LYS A 94 -8.36 16.69 -5.69
N GLU A 95 -7.56 16.91 -6.70
CA GLU A 95 -7.97 17.71 -7.87
C GLU A 95 -8.59 16.85 -8.97
N TYR A 96 -8.17 15.61 -9.11
CA TYR A 96 -8.70 14.70 -10.12
C TYR A 96 -9.70 13.69 -9.56
N PHE A 97 -9.30 12.90 -8.55
CA PHE A 97 -10.14 11.83 -8.00
C PHE A 97 -11.18 12.30 -6.98
N ASN A 98 -11.06 13.52 -6.45
CA ASN A 98 -11.93 14.06 -5.40
C ASN A 98 -11.93 13.23 -4.09
N HIS A 99 -10.81 12.65 -3.74
CA HIS A 99 -10.62 11.81 -2.54
C HIS A 99 -10.31 12.66 -1.30
N HIS A 100 -11.30 13.37 -0.76
CA HIS A 100 -11.12 14.25 0.41
C HIS A 100 -10.83 13.51 1.72
N PHE A 101 -11.11 12.20 1.79
CA PHE A 101 -10.85 11.36 2.95
C PHE A 101 -9.36 10.98 3.12
N VAL A 102 -8.51 11.28 2.13
CA VAL A 102 -7.08 10.88 2.15
C VAL A 102 -6.25 11.89 2.91
N LYS A 103 -5.52 11.40 3.91
CA LYS A 103 -4.45 12.09 4.63
C LYS A 103 -3.09 11.61 4.12
N TYR A 104 -2.05 12.40 4.40
CA TYR A 104 -0.71 12.15 3.87
C TYR A 104 0.34 12.32 4.94
N SER A 105 1.26 11.36 5.05
CA SER A 105 2.46 11.46 5.88
C SER A 105 3.71 11.25 5.04
N LYS A 106 4.67 12.15 5.17
CA LYS A 106 5.97 12.13 4.48
C LYS A 106 7.07 11.58 5.41
N LEU A 107 6.72 10.55 6.16
CA LEU A 107 7.60 9.91 7.12
C LEU A 107 7.80 8.44 6.75
N ALA A 108 8.94 7.90 7.14
CA ALA A 108 9.10 6.46 7.19
C ALA A 108 8.03 5.87 8.14
N VAL A 109 7.61 4.64 7.86
CA VAL A 109 6.52 4.00 8.61
C VAL A 109 6.86 3.89 10.09
N GLU A 110 8.12 3.63 10.42
CA GLU A 110 8.64 3.55 11.80
C GLU A 110 8.46 4.85 12.57
N GLN A 111 8.63 5.98 11.89
CA GLN A 111 8.58 7.33 12.47
C GLN A 111 7.16 7.90 12.52
N PHE A 112 6.20 7.25 11.84
CA PHE A 112 4.84 7.74 11.77
C PHE A 112 4.15 7.64 13.12
N ILE A 113 3.59 8.76 13.57
CA ILE A 113 2.78 8.90 14.77
C ILE A 113 1.36 9.29 14.35
N GLY A 114 0.37 8.55 14.84
CA GLY A 114 -1.03 8.76 14.48
C GLY A 114 -1.99 8.01 15.37
N ASP A 115 -3.26 8.04 15.00
CA ASP A 115 -4.29 7.21 15.63
C ASP A 115 -4.19 5.78 15.08
N PHE A 116 -3.87 4.82 15.91
CA PHE A 116 -3.77 3.41 15.55
C PHE A 116 -4.97 2.60 16.06
N GLN A 117 -5.61 3.03 17.16
CA GLN A 117 -6.72 2.31 17.81
C GLN A 117 -7.98 2.24 16.94
N ASN A 118 -8.21 3.25 16.10
CA ASN A 118 -9.38 3.33 15.24
C ASN A 118 -9.12 2.82 13.82
N ILE A 119 -7.98 2.17 13.57
CA ILE A 119 -7.64 1.63 12.24
C ILE A 119 -8.21 0.23 12.10
N ASP A 120 -8.94 0.02 11.01
CA ASP A 120 -9.55 -1.27 10.68
C ASP A 120 -8.65 -2.11 9.76
N LEU A 121 -7.84 -1.44 8.94
CA LEU A 121 -7.00 -2.09 7.94
C LEU A 121 -5.65 -1.39 7.79
N VAL A 122 -4.59 -2.18 7.83
CA VAL A 122 -3.25 -1.76 7.41
C VAL A 122 -2.87 -2.49 6.13
N ILE A 123 -2.51 -1.75 5.09
CA ILE A 123 -2.02 -2.31 3.83
C ILE A 123 -0.55 -1.97 3.67
N ASN A 124 0.26 -2.98 3.35
CA ASN A 124 1.64 -2.80 2.90
C ASN A 124 1.89 -3.67 1.66
N THR A 125 1.94 -3.03 0.49
CA THR A 125 2.22 -3.72 -0.78
C THR A 125 3.69 -3.70 -1.18
N SER A 126 4.56 -3.30 -0.27
CA SER A 126 5.99 -3.08 -0.47
C SER A 126 6.80 -3.55 0.73
N SER A 127 6.39 -4.68 1.35
CA SER A 127 7.03 -5.22 2.56
C SER A 127 8.50 -5.57 2.32
N GLU A 128 8.87 -5.88 1.08
CA GLU A 128 10.25 -6.14 0.68
C GLU A 128 11.21 -4.96 0.93
N HIS A 129 10.69 -3.73 1.03
CA HIS A 129 11.47 -2.51 1.30
C HIS A 129 11.50 -2.09 2.78
N MET A 130 10.82 -2.83 3.67
CA MET A 130 10.60 -2.45 5.06
C MET A 130 11.04 -3.56 6.02
N ASN A 131 11.20 -3.22 7.29
CA ASN A 131 11.38 -4.22 8.34
C ASN A 131 10.15 -5.13 8.46
N ASP A 132 10.31 -6.26 9.16
CA ASP A 132 9.21 -7.17 9.46
C ASP A 132 8.08 -6.44 10.20
N LEU A 133 6.84 -6.87 9.98
CA LEU A 133 5.67 -6.19 10.53
C LEU A 133 5.74 -5.98 12.06
N PRO A 134 6.14 -6.96 12.89
CA PRO A 134 6.26 -6.76 14.34
C PRO A 134 7.19 -5.58 14.70
N GLU A 135 8.30 -5.42 13.98
CA GLU A 135 9.23 -4.30 14.20
C GLU A 135 8.62 -2.97 13.76
N LEU A 136 7.93 -2.95 12.62
CA LEU A 136 7.26 -1.74 12.11
C LEU A 136 6.18 -1.21 13.06
N ILE A 137 5.52 -2.08 13.79
CA ILE A 137 4.38 -1.72 14.64
C ILE A 137 4.65 -1.83 16.15
N LYS A 138 5.86 -2.18 16.59
CA LYS A 138 6.17 -2.43 18.01
C LYS A 138 5.78 -1.30 18.97
N ASN A 139 5.76 -0.06 18.49
CA ASN A 139 5.37 1.12 19.26
C ASN A 139 3.99 1.67 18.85
N LYS A 140 3.18 0.89 18.12
CA LYS A 140 1.90 1.29 17.57
C LYS A 140 0.80 0.39 18.13
N LEU A 141 -0.10 0.96 18.89
CA LEU A 141 -1.18 0.23 19.56
C LEU A 141 -2.40 0.12 18.61
N TYR A 142 -2.36 -0.86 17.71
CA TYR A 142 -3.55 -1.22 16.91
C TYR A 142 -4.57 -1.96 17.78
N ASN A 143 -5.85 -1.85 17.41
CA ASN A 143 -6.87 -2.66 18.06
C ASN A 143 -6.75 -4.14 17.60
N GLU A 144 -7.26 -5.05 18.40
CA GLU A 144 -7.18 -6.51 18.17
C GLU A 144 -7.89 -6.98 16.89
N ASN A 145 -8.86 -6.19 16.37
CA ASN A 145 -9.60 -6.49 15.16
C ASN A 145 -9.00 -5.85 13.92
N CYS A 146 -7.84 -5.17 14.05
CA CYS A 146 -7.18 -4.56 12.89
C CYS A 146 -6.65 -5.64 11.96
N VAL A 147 -7.09 -5.61 10.71
CA VAL A 147 -6.61 -6.51 9.66
C VAL A 147 -5.34 -5.95 9.03
N PHE A 148 -4.35 -6.82 8.82
CA PHE A 148 -3.12 -6.50 8.10
C PHE A 148 -3.09 -7.24 6.77
N ALA A 149 -2.82 -6.52 5.70
CA ALA A 149 -2.74 -7.06 4.35
C ALA A 149 -1.36 -6.72 3.75
N LEU A 150 -0.50 -7.72 3.65
CA LEU A 150 0.91 -7.56 3.28
C LEU A 150 1.20 -8.24 1.97
N GLN A 151 2.04 -7.62 1.15
CA GLN A 151 2.63 -8.24 -0.02
C GLN A 151 4.14 -8.09 -0.01
N SER A 152 4.87 -9.15 -0.37
CA SER A 152 6.30 -9.18 -0.61
C SER A 152 6.63 -10.02 -1.85
N ASN A 153 7.90 -10.15 -2.20
CA ASN A 153 8.38 -10.89 -3.36
C ASN A 153 9.71 -11.60 -3.06
N ASN A 154 10.22 -12.37 -4.04
CA ASN A 154 11.51 -13.06 -3.97
C ASN A 154 12.60 -12.42 -4.87
N MET A 155 12.53 -11.12 -5.08
CA MET A 155 13.51 -10.39 -5.91
C MET A 155 14.73 -9.95 -5.07
N PHE A 156 15.49 -10.91 -4.54
CA PHE A 156 16.64 -10.69 -3.65
C PHE A 156 17.82 -9.96 -4.31
N ASN A 157 17.83 -9.84 -5.61
CA ASN A 157 18.89 -9.19 -6.38
C ASN A 157 18.67 -7.68 -6.62
N ILE A 158 17.72 -7.08 -5.91
CA ILE A 158 17.44 -5.64 -5.95
C ILE A 158 17.96 -5.02 -4.64
N ASP A 159 18.84 -4.04 -4.73
CA ASP A 159 19.57 -3.49 -3.59
C ASP A 159 18.70 -2.95 -2.46
N ASP A 160 17.55 -2.34 -2.80
CA ASP A 160 16.59 -1.78 -1.80
C ASP A 160 15.61 -2.83 -1.26
N HIS A 161 15.70 -4.08 -1.66
CA HIS A 161 14.86 -5.16 -1.18
C HIS A 161 15.51 -5.83 0.04
N ILE A 162 15.30 -5.26 1.22
CA ILE A 162 15.90 -5.74 2.48
C ILE A 162 15.12 -6.88 3.13
N ASN A 163 13.86 -7.10 2.72
CA ASN A 163 12.94 -8.05 3.36
C ASN A 163 12.14 -8.86 2.32
N CYS A 164 12.85 -9.43 1.37
CA CYS A 164 12.28 -10.44 0.48
C CYS A 164 11.95 -11.73 1.23
N VAL A 165 11.06 -12.53 0.65
CA VAL A 165 10.69 -13.85 1.15
C VAL A 165 10.69 -14.88 0.00
N ASN A 166 10.93 -16.16 0.32
CA ASN A 166 10.91 -17.24 -0.68
C ASN A 166 9.53 -17.86 -0.86
N SER A 167 8.63 -17.68 0.12
CA SER A 167 7.30 -18.27 0.12
C SER A 167 6.29 -17.44 0.89
N LYS A 168 5.01 -17.78 0.75
CA LYS A 168 3.94 -17.19 1.57
C LYS A 168 4.03 -17.63 3.02
N GLU A 169 4.56 -18.83 3.30
CA GLU A 169 4.81 -19.37 4.64
C GLU A 169 5.85 -18.51 5.37
N GLU A 170 6.94 -18.16 4.70
CA GLU A 170 7.94 -17.25 5.25
C GLU A 170 7.36 -15.84 5.49
N LEU A 171 6.48 -15.35 4.60
CA LEU A 171 5.80 -14.07 4.80
C LEU A 171 4.87 -14.11 6.02
N ILE A 172 4.16 -15.22 6.25
CA ILE A 172 3.33 -15.43 7.46
C ILE A 172 4.22 -15.37 8.70
N GLU A 173 5.32 -16.13 8.74
CA GLU A 173 6.24 -16.15 9.87
C GLU A 173 6.78 -14.74 10.19
N LYS A 174 7.31 -14.03 9.20
CA LYS A 174 7.84 -12.67 9.35
C LYS A 174 6.76 -11.64 9.71
N SER A 175 5.52 -11.87 9.33
CA SER A 175 4.41 -11.00 9.69
C SER A 175 4.00 -11.10 11.16
N GLY A 176 4.22 -12.23 11.81
CA GLY A 176 3.78 -12.52 13.17
C GLY A 176 2.26 -12.64 13.33
N LEU A 177 1.50 -12.66 12.23
CA LEU A 177 0.04 -12.78 12.27
C LEU A 177 -0.37 -14.19 12.68
N ASN A 178 -1.31 -14.30 13.62
CA ASN A 178 -1.76 -15.57 14.18
C ASN A 178 -3.07 -16.08 13.55
N ASN A 179 -3.96 -15.18 13.19
CA ASN A 179 -5.24 -15.50 12.55
C ASN A 179 -5.17 -15.14 11.05
N ILE A 180 -4.89 -16.12 10.21
CA ILE A 180 -4.70 -15.94 8.78
C ILE A 180 -6.04 -16.07 8.04
N LEU A 181 -6.53 -14.99 7.49
CA LEU A 181 -7.75 -14.94 6.67
C LEU A 181 -7.46 -15.36 5.22
N TYR A 182 -6.28 -15.04 4.72
CA TYR A 182 -5.83 -15.44 3.38
C TYR A 182 -4.31 -15.47 3.30
N ALA A 183 -3.77 -16.45 2.60
CA ALA A 183 -2.39 -16.47 2.14
C ALA A 183 -2.31 -17.03 0.72
N GLY A 184 -1.48 -16.44 -0.13
CA GLY A 184 -1.38 -16.87 -1.51
C GLY A 184 -0.10 -16.45 -2.22
N THR A 185 0.15 -17.10 -3.33
CA THR A 185 1.29 -16.85 -4.23
C THR A 185 0.79 -16.55 -5.62
N GLN A 186 1.40 -15.56 -6.27
CA GLN A 186 1.26 -15.34 -7.70
C GLN A 186 2.63 -15.44 -8.38
N ASN A 187 2.76 -16.39 -9.30
CA ASN A 187 3.96 -16.52 -10.10
C ASN A 187 3.89 -15.55 -11.27
N MET A 188 4.87 -14.66 -11.32
CA MET A 188 5.15 -13.77 -12.44
C MET A 188 6.19 -14.44 -13.35
N GLU A 189 6.46 -13.88 -14.51
CA GLU A 189 7.43 -14.48 -15.45
C GLU A 189 8.84 -14.66 -14.84
N THR A 190 9.28 -13.74 -13.98
CA THR A 190 10.67 -13.68 -13.49
C THR A 190 10.78 -13.73 -11.96
N TYR A 191 9.66 -13.64 -11.23
CA TYR A 191 9.64 -13.66 -9.77
C TYR A 191 8.28 -14.15 -9.26
N SER A 192 8.18 -14.40 -7.97
CA SER A 192 6.91 -14.70 -7.30
C SER A 192 6.53 -13.56 -6.35
N ARG A 193 5.23 -13.23 -6.31
CA ARG A 193 4.64 -12.31 -5.36
C ARG A 193 3.82 -13.09 -4.35
N PHE A 194 4.03 -12.77 -3.08
CA PHE A 194 3.35 -13.40 -1.97
C PHE A 194 2.42 -12.41 -1.29
N MET A 195 1.34 -12.90 -0.71
CA MET A 195 0.40 -12.09 0.04
C MET A 195 -0.10 -12.85 1.27
N VAL A 196 -0.22 -12.14 2.38
CA VAL A 196 -0.91 -12.57 3.58
C VAL A 196 -1.92 -11.51 4.01
N ILE A 197 -3.10 -11.94 4.44
CA ILE A 197 -4.12 -11.11 5.09
C ILE A 197 -4.48 -11.81 6.40
N GLY A 198 -4.43 -11.09 7.52
CA GLY A 198 -4.70 -11.69 8.83
C GLY A 198 -4.69 -10.67 9.96
N LEU A 199 -4.79 -11.18 11.19
CA LEU A 199 -4.77 -10.43 12.44
C LEU A 199 -3.74 -11.04 13.39
N PHE A 200 -3.37 -10.30 14.44
CA PHE A 200 -2.55 -10.81 15.55
C PHE A 200 -3.36 -11.65 16.50
#